data_0993705d07126772bb49f3a521672d66
#
_entry.id   0993705d07126772bb49f3a521672d66
#
_cell.length_a   1.000
_cell.length_b   1.000
_cell.length_c   1.000
_cell.angle_alpha   90.00
_cell.angle_beta   90.00
_cell.angle_gamma   90.00
#
_symmetry.space_group_name_H-M   'P 1'
#
loop_
_entity.id
_entity.type
_entity.pdbx_description
1 polymer ?
#
loop_
_entity_poly.entity_id
_entity_poly.type
_entity_poly.pdbx_seq_one_letter_code
_entity_poly.pdbx_strand_id
1 'polypeptide(L)'
;MASRVGVISIIVENSQSVEALNGILHDYGKYIVGRMGIPYRQRNISIISVAVDAPQDVISTLSGKIGNLKGVSAKTVLSNVISDE
;
A
#
# COMPACT_ATOMS: atom_id res chain seq x y z
N MET A 1 -17.13 10.35 9.09
CA MET A 1 -15.78 10.79 8.70
C MET A 1 -15.57 10.56 7.23
N ALA A 2 -15.01 11.54 6.53
CA ALA A 2 -14.80 11.41 5.09
C ALA A 2 -13.75 10.34 4.78
N SER A 3 -14.01 9.56 3.76
CA SER A 3 -13.07 8.55 3.29
C SER A 3 -12.86 8.69 1.79
N ARG A 4 -11.77 8.13 1.34
CA ARG A 4 -11.36 8.15 -0.05
C ARG A 4 -10.87 6.79 -0.48
N VAL A 5 -11.17 6.45 -1.71
CA VAL A 5 -10.56 5.28 -2.33
C VAL A 5 -9.22 5.68 -2.91
N GLY A 6 -8.21 4.87 -2.66
CA GLY A 6 -6.89 5.07 -3.24
C GLY A 6 -6.28 3.75 -3.63
N VAL A 7 -5.23 3.84 -4.44
CA VAL A 7 -4.41 2.70 -4.80
C VAL A 7 -2.97 3.03 -4.46
N ILE A 8 -2.35 2.17 -3.67
CA ILE A 8 -0.94 2.30 -3.34
C ILE A 8 -0.17 1.32 -4.21
N SER A 9 0.68 1.85 -5.08
CA SER A 9 1.54 1.04 -5.94
C SER A 9 2.88 0.88 -5.26
N ILE A 10 3.33 -0.36 -5.10
CA ILE A 10 4.49 -0.69 -4.30
C ILE A 10 5.45 -1.54 -5.13
N ILE A 11 6.73 -1.19 -5.10
CA ILE A 11 7.78 -2.00 -5.69
C ILE A 11 8.76 -2.37 -4.58
N VAL A 12 8.97 -3.67 -4.41
CA VAL A 12 9.88 -4.19 -3.38
C VAL A 12 11.12 -4.76 -4.06
N GLU A 13 12.25 -4.10 -3.85
CA GLU A 13 13.53 -4.52 -4.42
C GLU A 13 14.41 -5.24 -3.40
N ASN A 14 14.00 -5.29 -2.14
CA ASN A 14 14.72 -6.00 -1.08
C ASN A 14 13.77 -7.01 -0.44
N SER A 15 14.02 -8.29 -0.71
CA SER A 15 13.14 -9.36 -0.23
C SER A 15 13.07 -9.43 1.30
N GLN A 16 14.07 -8.89 2.00
CA GLN A 16 14.06 -8.88 3.46
C GLN A 16 12.97 -7.95 4.02
N SER A 17 12.45 -7.03 3.21
CA SER A 17 11.39 -6.13 3.64
C SER A 17 9.98 -6.71 3.48
N VAL A 18 9.84 -7.87 2.84
CA VAL A 18 8.54 -8.46 2.54
C VAL A 18 7.75 -8.76 3.82
N GLU A 19 8.41 -9.32 4.82
CA GLU A 19 7.74 -9.67 6.07
C GLU A 19 7.22 -8.42 6.79
N ALA A 20 8.06 -7.38 6.87
CA ALA A 20 7.66 -6.11 7.48
C ALA A 20 6.50 -5.47 6.70
N LEU A 21 6.56 -5.51 5.37
CA LEU A 21 5.49 -4.99 4.53
C LEU A 21 4.17 -5.72 4.81
N ASN A 22 4.21 -7.04 4.85
CA ASN A 22 3.01 -7.83 5.12
C ASN A 22 2.44 -7.55 6.51
N GLY A 23 3.30 -7.31 7.50
CA GLY A 23 2.86 -6.90 8.83
C GLY A 23 2.14 -5.57 8.84
N ILE A 24 2.66 -4.58 8.12
CA ILE A 24 2.01 -3.28 7.99
C ILE A 24 0.64 -3.43 7.32
N LEU A 25 0.58 -4.18 6.23
CA LEU A 25 -0.68 -4.38 5.52
C LEU A 25 -1.70 -5.12 6.39
N HIS A 26 -1.24 -6.07 7.20
CA HIS A 26 -2.10 -6.77 8.14
C HIS A 26 -2.69 -5.80 9.17
N ASP A 27 -1.88 -4.91 9.71
CA ASP A 27 -2.32 -3.94 10.71
C ASP A 27 -3.38 -2.98 10.15
N TYR A 28 -3.32 -2.70 8.85
CA TYR A 28 -4.26 -1.81 8.18
C TYR A 28 -5.34 -2.56 7.42
N GLY A 29 -5.52 -3.84 7.70
CA GLY A 29 -6.42 -4.71 6.94
C GLY A 29 -7.85 -4.20 6.84
N LYS A 30 -8.36 -3.53 7.88
CA LYS A 30 -9.74 -3.04 7.87
C LYS A 30 -9.98 -1.94 6.82
N TYR A 31 -8.91 -1.30 6.34
CA TYR A 31 -9.00 -0.27 5.31
C TYR A 31 -8.73 -0.81 3.91
N ILE A 32 -8.29 -2.05 3.79
CA ILE A 32 -7.87 -2.62 2.51
C ILE A 32 -9.06 -3.27 1.84
N VAL A 33 -9.37 -2.79 0.63
CA VAL A 33 -10.45 -3.34 -0.20
C VAL A 33 -9.98 -4.60 -0.92
N GLY A 34 -8.72 -4.60 -1.35
CA GLY A 34 -8.13 -5.74 -2.03
C GLY A 34 -6.67 -5.46 -2.32
N ARG A 35 -5.94 -6.52 -2.65
CA ARG A 35 -4.54 -6.38 -3.03
C ARG A 35 -4.18 -7.40 -4.09
N MET A 36 -3.18 -7.05 -4.88
CA MET A 36 -2.69 -7.88 -5.97
C MET A 36 -1.17 -7.82 -5.94
N GLY A 37 -0.55 -8.98 -6.06
CA GLY A 37 0.91 -9.03 -6.04
C GLY A 37 1.44 -9.90 -7.17
N ILE A 38 2.53 -9.46 -7.79
CA ILE A 38 3.20 -10.18 -8.85
C ILE A 38 4.68 -10.31 -8.46
N PRO A 39 5.14 -11.51 -8.09
CA PRO A 39 6.57 -11.71 -7.88
C PRO A 39 7.26 -11.82 -9.24
N TYR A 40 8.10 -10.85 -9.55
CA TYR A 40 8.83 -10.84 -10.82
C TYR A 40 10.24 -11.38 -10.58
N ARG A 41 10.36 -12.69 -10.66
CA ARG A 41 11.56 -13.41 -10.23
C ARG A 41 12.79 -13.11 -11.08
N GLN A 42 12.58 -12.82 -12.37
CA GLN A 42 13.68 -12.52 -13.28
C GLN A 42 14.46 -11.28 -12.85
N ARG A 43 13.83 -10.36 -12.17
CA ARG A 43 14.46 -9.13 -11.68
C ARG A 43 14.57 -9.11 -10.17
N ASN A 44 14.13 -10.17 -9.50
CA ASN A 44 14.15 -10.26 -8.04
C ASN A 44 13.36 -9.10 -7.38
N ILE A 45 12.23 -8.78 -7.98
CA ILE A 45 11.38 -7.66 -7.57
C ILE A 45 9.97 -8.19 -7.32
N SER A 46 9.28 -7.62 -6.33
CA SER A 46 7.85 -7.86 -6.15
C SER A 46 7.10 -6.58 -6.47
N ILE A 47 6.03 -6.72 -7.25
CA ILE A 47 5.16 -5.61 -7.65
C ILE A 47 3.83 -5.82 -6.95
N ILE A 48 3.40 -4.83 -6.14
CA ILE A 48 2.20 -4.98 -5.32
C ILE A 48 1.31 -3.76 -5.53
N SER A 49 0.01 -4.00 -5.67
CA SER A 49 -0.99 -2.96 -5.76
C SER A 49 -2.01 -3.18 -4.66
N VAL A 50 -2.27 -2.17 -3.85
CA VAL A 50 -3.19 -2.27 -2.71
C VAL A 50 -4.27 -1.21 -2.87
N ALA A 51 -5.52 -1.65 -2.96
CA ALA A 51 -6.67 -0.75 -3.00
C ALA A 51 -7.15 -0.52 -1.57
N VAL A 52 -7.35 0.74 -1.21
CA VAL A 52 -7.75 1.12 0.14
C VAL A 52 -8.95 2.07 0.09
N ASP A 53 -9.71 2.05 1.16
CA ASP A 53 -10.79 3.02 1.40
C ASP A 53 -10.66 3.48 2.84
N ALA A 54 -10.21 4.72 3.03
CA ALA A 54 -9.85 5.21 4.36
C ALA A 54 -9.81 6.74 4.37
N PRO A 55 -9.84 7.35 5.56
CA PRO A 55 -9.53 8.78 5.66
C PRO A 55 -8.15 9.06 5.06
N GLN A 56 -7.99 10.24 4.47
CA GLN A 56 -6.77 10.55 3.73
C GLN A 56 -5.52 10.52 4.62
N ASP A 57 -5.64 10.93 5.88
CA ASP A 57 -4.50 10.90 6.80
C ASP A 57 -4.05 9.45 7.09
N VAL A 58 -5.00 8.51 7.13
CA VAL A 58 -4.67 7.09 7.31
C VAL A 58 -3.92 6.58 6.08
N ILE A 59 -4.39 6.94 4.88
CA ILE A 59 -3.72 6.52 3.64
C ILE A 59 -2.29 7.07 3.59
N SER A 60 -2.11 8.34 3.95
CA SER A 60 -0.79 8.97 3.96
C SER A 60 0.15 8.30 4.95
N THR A 61 -0.36 7.97 6.15
CA THR A 61 0.43 7.28 7.17
C THR A 61 0.84 5.89 6.69
N LEU A 62 -0.11 5.15 6.11
CA LEU A 62 0.16 3.81 5.58
C LEU A 62 1.22 3.86 4.48
N SER A 63 1.04 4.76 3.51
CA SER A 63 1.99 4.93 2.42
C SER A 63 3.37 5.30 2.93
N GLY A 64 3.45 6.18 3.94
CA GLY A 64 4.72 6.55 4.54
C GLY A 64 5.43 5.40 5.23
N LYS A 65 4.69 4.59 5.98
CA LYS A 65 5.27 3.41 6.63
C LYS A 65 5.82 2.42 5.61
N ILE A 66 5.09 2.21 4.52
CA ILE A 66 5.53 1.30 3.47
C ILE A 66 6.78 1.84 2.79
N GLY A 67 6.76 3.13 2.43
CA GLY A 67 7.87 3.75 1.73
C GLY A 67 9.15 3.87 2.55
N ASN A 68 9.06 3.77 3.88
CA ASN A 68 10.22 3.80 4.75
C ASN A 68 10.94 2.46 4.86
N LEU A 69 10.37 1.39 4.34
CA LEU A 69 11.04 0.09 4.36
C LEU A 69 12.20 0.09 3.37
N LYS A 70 13.27 -0.61 3.73
CA LYS A 70 14.47 -0.68 2.91
C LYS A 70 14.18 -1.33 1.58
N GLY A 71 14.54 -0.67 0.47
CA GLY A 71 14.34 -1.18 -0.87
C GLY A 71 12.90 -1.23 -1.32
N VAL A 72 12.03 -0.42 -0.71
CA VAL A 72 10.62 -0.36 -1.05
C VAL A 72 10.27 1.04 -1.52
N SER A 73 9.58 1.12 -2.65
CA SER A 73 9.04 2.36 -3.20
C SER A 73 7.52 2.29 -3.19
N ALA A 74 6.87 3.37 -2.83
CA ALA A 74 5.41 3.43 -2.79
C ALA A 74 4.92 4.75 -3.36
N LYS A 75 3.88 4.69 -4.17
CA LYS A 75 3.17 5.86 -4.71
C LYS A 75 1.69 5.63 -4.58
N THR A 76 0.96 6.65 -4.20
CA THR A 76 -0.48 6.58 -4.00
C THR A 76 -1.20 7.42 -5.02
N VAL A 77 -2.25 6.85 -5.61
CA VAL A 77 -3.20 7.57 -6.46
C VAL A 77 -4.52 7.60 -5.71
N LEU A 78 -5.08 8.78 -5.55
CA LEU A 78 -6.35 8.96 -4.84
C LEU A 78 -7.47 9.26 -5.82
N SER A 79 -8.64 8.68 -5.57
CA SER A 79 -9.86 9.07 -6.26
C SER A 79 -10.20 10.51 -5.92
N ASN A 80 -10.77 11.24 -6.87
CA ASN A 80 -11.27 12.60 -6.63
C ASN A 80 -12.63 12.60 -5.93
N VAL A 81 -13.26 11.43 -5.82
CA VAL A 81 -14.56 11.31 -5.16
C VAL A 81 -14.35 11.11 -3.68
N ILE A 82 -15.02 11.90 -2.86
CA ILE A 82 -14.94 11.81 -1.40
C ILE A 82 -16.30 11.34 -0.89
N SER A 83 -16.25 10.30 -0.03
CA SER A 83 -17.44 9.80 0.64
C SER A 83 -17.47 10.33 2.07
N ASP A 84 -18.60 10.83 2.50
CA ASP A 84 -18.80 11.41 3.85
C ASP A 84 -19.36 10.39 4.84
N GLU A 85 -19.38 9.13 4.50
CA GLU A 85 -19.93 8.13 5.41
C GLU A 85 -18.98 7.66 6.46
#